data_94a12b8ba63c0e573afa1931c2b96324
#
_entry.id   94a12b8ba63c0e573afa1931c2b96324
#
_cell.length_a   1.000
_cell.length_b   1.000
_cell.length_c   1.000
_cell.angle_alpha   90.00
_cell.angle_beta   90.00
_cell.angle_gamma   90.00
#
_symmetry.space_group_name_H-M   'P 1'
#
loop_
_entity.id
_entity.type
_entity.pdbx_description
1 polymer ?
#
loop_
_entity_poly.entity_id
_entity_poly.type
_entity_poly.pdbx_seq_one_letter_code
_entity_poly.pdbx_strand_id
1 'polypeptide(L)'
;MGMKKFFKKIGNWFVRHKPTKRRLVQLYAALLVNANVKGFFNGQIYIGPTKNACVPGLNCYSCPGAVGSCPLGSLQNALYASKTSTLSYVFGTLVLFGLLLGRTICGWLCPVGLGQELLYKIKTPKVKKNKVTHVFSYLKYVLLLALVVIIPLTIAIPGFCEYICPAGTFGGGLGLLLNPENHAKLADLGPLFTWKFTVMVLVILGSIFFFRFFCRFLCPLGALYGFFCRIAMLGVKLDKTKCTDCGMCISVCKMDIKRVGDHECIHCGACVSVCPTKAISWKGEKLFVRGNDVGAPTTSEDIKPLSELLVKKEQDTEKEMRDE
;
A
#
# COMPACT_ATOMS: atom_id res chain seq x y z
N MET A 1 -1.36 18.02 40.20
CA MET A 1 -2.64 17.81 39.47
C MET A 1 -2.51 17.66 37.95
N GLY A 2 -1.39 18.04 37.31
CA GLY A 2 -1.14 17.98 35.86
C GLY A 2 -0.87 16.60 35.30
N MET A 3 -0.08 15.77 35.98
CA MET A 3 0.45 14.50 35.47
C MET A 3 -0.68 13.43 35.25
N LYS A 4 -1.64 13.32 36.19
CA LYS A 4 -2.80 12.42 36.03
C LYS A 4 -3.71 12.82 34.85
N LYS A 5 -3.90 14.12 34.59
CA LYS A 5 -4.63 14.62 33.42
C LYS A 5 -3.89 14.32 32.11
N PHE A 6 -2.55 14.41 32.10
CA PHE A 6 -1.71 14.09 30.95
C PHE A 6 -1.77 12.60 30.59
N PHE A 7 -1.59 11.71 31.57
CA PHE A 7 -1.72 10.25 31.37
C PHE A 7 -3.15 9.84 30.93
N LYS A 8 -4.18 10.48 31.50
CA LYS A 8 -5.58 10.24 31.08
C LYS A 8 -5.83 10.72 29.65
N LYS A 9 -5.21 11.84 29.21
CA LYS A 9 -5.30 12.36 27.84
C LYS A 9 -4.58 11.43 26.86
N ILE A 10 -3.39 10.89 27.24
CA ILE A 10 -2.67 9.88 26.46
C ILE A 10 -3.48 8.57 26.40
N GLY A 11 -3.99 8.08 27.54
CA GLY A 11 -4.82 6.88 27.58
C GLY A 11 -6.07 7.00 26.69
N ASN A 12 -6.78 8.11 26.77
CA ASN A 12 -7.94 8.40 25.91
C ASN A 12 -7.56 8.53 24.44
N TRP A 13 -6.35 9.07 24.14
CA TRP A 13 -5.83 9.12 22.79
C TRP A 13 -5.57 7.72 22.23
N PHE A 14 -4.93 6.83 23.02
CA PHE A 14 -4.70 5.43 22.65
C PHE A 14 -6.01 4.65 22.47
N VAL A 15 -7.01 4.88 23.32
CA VAL A 15 -8.33 4.25 23.18
C VAL A 15 -9.06 4.72 21.93
N ARG A 16 -9.02 6.03 21.63
CA ARG A 16 -9.58 6.61 20.39
C ARG A 16 -8.86 6.16 19.12
N HIS A 17 -7.55 5.85 19.20
CA HIS A 17 -6.71 5.51 18.06
C HIS A 17 -6.30 4.04 18.04
N LYS A 18 -7.10 3.16 18.67
CA LYS A 18 -6.83 1.71 18.61
C LYS A 18 -6.58 1.27 17.18
N PRO A 19 -5.44 0.61 16.91
CA PRO A 19 -5.16 0.13 15.57
C PRO A 19 -6.19 -0.95 15.20
N THR A 20 -6.73 -0.88 13.99
CA THR A 20 -7.62 -1.93 13.48
C THR A 20 -6.85 -3.26 13.39
N LYS A 21 -7.53 -4.40 13.53
CA LYS A 21 -6.93 -5.74 13.36
C LYS A 21 -6.08 -5.82 12.08
N ARG A 22 -6.56 -5.22 10.98
CA ARG A 22 -5.83 -5.10 9.71
C ARG A 22 -4.48 -4.38 9.86
N ARG A 23 -4.45 -3.26 10.57
CA ARG A 23 -3.19 -2.50 10.78
C ARG A 23 -2.20 -3.25 11.66
N LEU A 24 -2.68 -4.01 12.65
CA LEU A 24 -1.83 -4.87 13.48
C LEU A 24 -1.18 -5.96 12.63
N VAL A 25 -1.95 -6.64 11.78
CA VAL A 25 -1.42 -7.64 10.85
C VAL A 25 -0.38 -7.00 9.90
N GLN A 26 -0.67 -5.81 9.39
CA GLN A 26 0.25 -5.10 8.48
C GLN A 26 1.53 -4.66 9.19
N LEU A 27 1.44 -4.20 10.44
CA LEU A 27 2.59 -3.87 11.27
C LEU A 27 3.44 -5.12 11.57
N TYR A 28 2.78 -6.21 11.99
CA TYR A 28 3.45 -7.47 12.24
C TYR A 28 4.18 -7.99 11.00
N ALA A 29 3.52 -7.98 9.84
CA ALA A 29 4.15 -8.35 8.58
C ALA A 29 5.34 -7.46 8.23
N ALA A 30 5.22 -6.14 8.44
CA ALA A 30 6.31 -5.18 8.21
C ALA A 30 7.51 -5.44 9.10
N LEU A 31 7.29 -5.76 10.38
CA LEU A 31 8.35 -6.12 11.33
C LEU A 31 9.00 -7.45 10.97
N LEU A 32 8.21 -8.43 10.54
CA LEU A 32 8.68 -9.77 10.20
C LEU A 32 9.62 -9.73 8.97
N VAL A 33 9.23 -8.99 7.92
CA VAL A 33 10.07 -8.86 6.71
C VAL A 33 11.30 -7.96 6.91
N ASN A 34 11.36 -7.19 8.03
CA ASN A 34 12.46 -6.32 8.40
C ASN A 34 13.02 -6.68 9.79
N ALA A 35 13.10 -7.97 10.09
CA ALA A 35 13.49 -8.46 11.43
C ALA A 35 14.97 -8.25 11.79
N ASN A 36 15.84 -7.94 10.82
CA ASN A 36 17.26 -7.70 11.09
C ASN A 36 17.53 -6.29 11.60
N VAL A 37 17.00 -5.96 12.78
CA VAL A 37 17.19 -4.64 13.40
C VAL A 37 18.67 -4.31 13.65
N LYS A 38 19.50 -5.32 13.95
CA LYS A 38 20.97 -5.15 14.13
C LYS A 38 21.65 -4.53 12.91
N GLY A 39 21.15 -4.78 11.70
CA GLY A 39 21.71 -4.22 10.47
C GLY A 39 21.72 -2.71 10.43
N PHE A 40 20.74 -2.04 11.06
CA PHE A 40 20.71 -0.58 11.14
C PHE A 40 21.83 -0.02 12.06
N PHE A 41 22.15 -0.72 13.13
CA PHE A 41 23.22 -0.32 14.03
C PHE A 41 24.61 -0.65 13.47
N ASN A 42 24.75 -1.77 12.80
CA ASN A 42 26.03 -2.18 12.21
C ASN A 42 26.27 -1.56 10.82
N GLY A 43 25.32 -0.86 10.25
CA GLY A 43 25.41 -0.27 8.90
C GLY A 43 25.61 -1.30 7.79
N GLN A 44 25.19 -2.56 7.98
CA GLN A 44 25.40 -3.67 7.06
C GLN A 44 24.11 -4.28 6.56
N ILE A 45 24.10 -4.67 5.29
CA ILE A 45 22.99 -5.38 4.68
C ILE A 45 23.03 -6.84 5.13
N TYR A 46 21.89 -7.39 5.53
CA TYR A 46 21.76 -8.82 5.84
C TYR A 46 22.00 -9.68 4.60
N ILE A 47 22.87 -10.69 4.69
CA ILE A 47 23.29 -11.58 3.58
C ILE A 47 22.89 -13.05 3.87
N GLY A 48 22.03 -13.31 4.83
CA GLY A 48 21.61 -14.66 5.20
C GLY A 48 20.76 -15.36 4.12
N PRO A 49 20.57 -16.69 4.22
CA PRO A 49 19.88 -17.50 3.20
C PRO A 49 18.43 -17.08 2.95
N THR A 50 17.75 -16.52 3.94
CA THR A 50 16.37 -16.02 3.80
C THR A 50 16.27 -14.86 2.82
N LYS A 51 17.37 -14.15 2.52
CA LYS A 51 17.42 -13.07 1.55
C LYS A 51 17.07 -13.50 0.13
N ASN A 52 17.24 -14.77 -0.19
CA ASN A 52 16.88 -15.35 -1.47
C ASN A 52 15.37 -15.58 -1.61
N ALA A 53 14.63 -15.56 -0.49
CA ALA A 53 13.18 -15.69 -0.51
C ALA A 53 12.49 -14.38 -0.88
N CYS A 54 11.60 -14.42 -1.87
CA CYS A 54 10.76 -13.28 -2.22
C CYS A 54 9.67 -13.08 -1.19
N VAL A 55 9.56 -11.85 -0.66
CA VAL A 55 8.45 -11.44 0.22
C VAL A 55 7.28 -10.92 -0.62
N PRO A 56 6.02 -11.06 -0.16
CA PRO A 56 4.86 -10.69 -0.98
C PRO A 56 4.73 -9.18 -1.23
N GLY A 57 5.26 -8.34 -0.32
CA GLY A 57 5.16 -6.88 -0.39
C GLY A 57 6.40 -6.20 -0.98
N LEU A 58 6.28 -4.89 -1.18
CA LEU A 58 7.42 -4.07 -1.57
C LEU A 58 8.36 -3.90 -0.37
N ASN A 59 9.56 -4.46 -0.46
CA ASN A 59 10.61 -4.37 0.57
C ASN A 59 11.98 -4.29 -0.10
N CYS A 60 12.81 -3.29 0.25
CA CYS A 60 14.07 -3.08 -0.45
C CYS A 60 15.11 -4.15 -0.08
N TYR A 61 15.75 -4.76 -1.09
CA TYR A 61 16.86 -5.68 -0.89
C TYR A 61 18.02 -5.03 -0.12
N SER A 62 18.34 -3.78 -0.44
CA SER A 62 19.46 -3.04 0.19
C SER A 62 19.13 -2.48 1.58
N CYS A 63 17.90 -2.70 2.09
CA CYS A 63 17.57 -2.28 3.45
C CYS A 63 18.32 -3.13 4.48
N PRO A 64 19.03 -2.54 5.46
CA PRO A 64 19.74 -3.27 6.51
C PRO A 64 18.82 -4.20 7.31
N GLY A 65 17.59 -3.79 7.55
CA GLY A 65 16.60 -4.57 8.28
C GLY A 65 15.98 -5.72 7.49
N ALA A 66 16.02 -5.67 6.16
CA ALA A 66 15.29 -6.61 5.32
C ALA A 66 15.90 -8.01 5.33
N VAL A 67 15.09 -9.01 5.74
CA VAL A 67 15.48 -10.43 5.76
C VAL A 67 15.04 -11.21 4.52
N GLY A 68 14.26 -10.60 3.62
CA GLY A 68 13.82 -11.17 2.35
C GLY A 68 13.92 -10.15 1.21
N SER A 69 13.76 -10.62 -0.02
CA SER A 69 13.90 -9.81 -1.23
C SER A 69 12.57 -9.30 -1.77
N CYS A 70 12.58 -8.10 -2.32
CA CYS A 70 11.44 -7.57 -3.07
C CYS A 70 11.27 -8.36 -4.38
N PRO A 71 10.09 -8.92 -4.67
CA PRO A 71 9.86 -9.69 -5.88
C PRO A 71 10.03 -8.85 -7.15
N LEU A 72 9.73 -7.54 -7.09
CA LEU A 72 9.90 -6.63 -8.21
C LEU A 72 11.38 -6.35 -8.53
N GLY A 73 12.19 -6.15 -7.49
CA GLY A 73 13.65 -6.00 -7.65
C GLY A 73 14.30 -7.28 -8.15
N SER A 74 13.89 -8.43 -7.59
CA SER A 74 14.35 -9.73 -8.03
C SER A 74 13.97 -10.04 -9.48
N LEU A 75 12.77 -9.63 -9.92
CA LEU A 75 12.33 -9.76 -11.31
C LEU A 75 13.21 -8.96 -12.27
N GLN A 76 13.46 -7.70 -11.98
CA GLN A 76 14.33 -6.86 -12.80
C GLN A 76 15.75 -7.43 -12.87
N ASN A 77 16.28 -7.88 -11.72
CA ASN A 77 17.61 -8.49 -11.66
C ASN A 77 17.68 -9.80 -12.47
N ALA A 78 16.63 -10.63 -12.42
CA ALA A 78 16.56 -11.86 -13.19
C ALA A 78 16.47 -11.62 -14.71
N LEU A 79 15.77 -10.54 -15.10
CA LEU A 79 15.62 -10.16 -16.52
C LEU A 79 16.95 -9.74 -17.13
N TYR A 80 17.71 -8.83 -16.48
CA TYR A 80 18.98 -8.38 -17.06
C TYR A 80 20.10 -9.41 -16.94
N ALA A 81 20.10 -10.22 -15.86
CA ALA A 81 21.11 -11.28 -15.69
C ALA A 81 20.86 -12.48 -16.58
N SER A 82 19.73 -12.53 -17.30
CA SER A 82 19.32 -13.63 -18.19
C SER A 82 19.37 -15.03 -17.56
N LYS A 83 19.20 -15.10 -16.23
CA LYS A 83 19.21 -16.37 -15.47
C LYS A 83 17.80 -16.97 -15.46
N THR A 84 17.53 -17.90 -16.37
CA THR A 84 16.22 -18.55 -16.54
C THR A 84 15.70 -19.18 -15.25
N SER A 85 16.54 -19.84 -14.45
CA SER A 85 16.14 -20.45 -13.18
C SER A 85 15.65 -19.42 -12.15
N THR A 86 16.34 -18.28 -12.00
CA THR A 86 15.94 -17.20 -11.10
C THR A 86 14.67 -16.53 -11.62
N LEU A 87 14.56 -16.33 -12.92
CA LEU A 87 13.38 -15.74 -13.56
C LEU A 87 12.14 -16.60 -13.32
N SER A 88 12.24 -17.93 -13.53
CA SER A 88 11.15 -18.87 -13.32
C SER A 88 10.69 -18.89 -11.85
N TYR A 89 11.64 -18.86 -10.89
CA TYR A 89 11.34 -18.77 -9.46
C TYR A 89 10.59 -17.50 -9.11
N VAL A 90 11.09 -16.34 -9.54
CA VAL A 90 10.49 -15.05 -9.20
C VAL A 90 9.12 -14.88 -9.86
N PHE A 91 9.00 -15.28 -11.13
CA PHE A 91 7.73 -15.26 -11.84
C PHE A 91 6.71 -16.20 -11.18
N GLY A 92 7.12 -17.43 -10.86
CA GLY A 92 6.26 -18.38 -10.15
C GLY A 92 5.79 -17.88 -8.78
N THR A 93 6.67 -17.25 -8.00
CA THR A 93 6.28 -16.65 -6.70
C THR A 93 5.34 -15.47 -6.86
N LEU A 94 5.52 -14.61 -7.87
CA LEU A 94 4.60 -13.51 -8.18
C LEU A 94 3.21 -14.02 -8.58
N VAL A 95 3.16 -15.05 -9.43
CA VAL A 95 1.89 -15.68 -9.85
C VAL A 95 1.23 -16.34 -8.65
N LEU A 96 1.96 -17.09 -7.84
CA LEU A 96 1.44 -17.74 -6.64
C LEU A 96 0.82 -16.72 -5.68
N PHE A 97 1.55 -15.67 -5.32
CA PHE A 97 1.05 -14.60 -4.47
C PHE A 97 -0.12 -13.86 -5.11
N GLY A 98 -0.08 -13.65 -6.42
CA GLY A 98 -1.17 -13.04 -7.18
C GLY A 98 -2.46 -13.86 -7.10
N LEU A 99 -2.40 -15.16 -7.32
CA LEU A 99 -3.54 -16.07 -7.30
C LEU A 99 -4.09 -16.27 -5.88
N LEU A 100 -3.22 -16.41 -4.88
CA LEU A 100 -3.66 -16.61 -3.50
C LEU A 100 -4.22 -15.32 -2.89
N LEU A 101 -3.49 -14.24 -2.97
CA LEU A 101 -3.72 -13.01 -2.21
C LEU A 101 -4.07 -11.80 -3.07
N GLY A 102 -3.58 -11.73 -4.31
CA GLY A 102 -3.78 -10.57 -5.17
C GLY A 102 -3.41 -9.26 -4.48
N ARG A 103 -4.23 -8.22 -4.64
CA ARG A 103 -4.01 -6.90 -3.99
C ARG A 103 -4.32 -6.88 -2.48
N THR A 104 -4.78 -7.98 -1.90
CA THR A 104 -4.87 -8.11 -0.43
C THR A 104 -3.49 -7.92 0.22
N ILE A 105 -2.41 -8.35 -0.45
CA ILE A 105 -1.03 -8.08 -0.05
C ILE A 105 -0.80 -6.59 0.19
N CYS A 106 -1.24 -5.75 -0.75
CA CYS A 106 -1.08 -4.29 -0.63
C CYS A 106 -1.85 -3.72 0.55
N GLY A 107 -3.01 -4.30 0.86
CA GLY A 107 -3.88 -3.87 1.95
C GLY A 107 -3.43 -4.32 3.33
N TRP A 108 -2.82 -5.51 3.45
CA TRP A 108 -2.63 -6.22 4.72
C TRP A 108 -1.19 -6.55 5.07
N LEU A 109 -0.27 -6.66 4.10
CA LEU A 109 1.08 -7.14 4.33
C LEU A 109 2.16 -6.10 3.97
N CYS A 110 1.89 -5.20 3.01
CA CYS A 110 2.91 -4.31 2.48
C CYS A 110 3.29 -3.18 3.46
N PRO A 111 4.57 -3.06 3.87
CA PRO A 111 5.03 -2.01 4.78
C PRO A 111 4.91 -0.60 4.18
N VAL A 112 5.17 -0.44 2.89
CA VAL A 112 5.04 0.85 2.18
C VAL A 112 3.59 1.33 2.18
N GLY A 113 2.62 0.40 2.06
CA GLY A 113 1.20 0.72 2.18
C GLY A 113 0.84 1.21 3.58
N LEU A 114 1.43 0.64 4.63
CA LEU A 114 1.22 1.07 6.02
C LEU A 114 1.75 2.50 6.23
N GLY A 115 2.98 2.78 5.78
CA GLY A 115 3.58 4.11 5.91
C GLY A 115 2.73 5.20 5.26
N GLN A 116 2.24 4.96 4.03
CA GLN A 116 1.36 5.91 3.35
C GLN A 116 0.02 6.13 4.06
N GLU A 117 -0.57 5.08 4.66
CA GLU A 117 -1.81 5.23 5.44
C GLU A 117 -1.59 6.03 6.73
N LEU A 118 -0.40 5.94 7.34
CA LEU A 118 -0.05 6.75 8.50
C LEU A 118 0.12 8.22 8.12
N LEU A 119 0.83 8.51 7.02
CA LEU A 119 0.99 9.87 6.49
C LEU A 119 -0.36 10.51 6.12
N TYR A 120 -1.26 9.72 5.54
CA TYR A 120 -2.60 10.21 5.18
C TYR A 120 -3.46 10.61 6.39
N LYS A 121 -3.14 10.17 7.62
CA LYS A 121 -3.84 10.59 8.84
C LYS A 121 -3.55 12.04 9.28
N ILE A 122 -2.49 12.65 8.75
CA ILE A 122 -2.16 14.06 9.03
C ILE A 122 -3.35 14.93 8.58
N LYS A 123 -3.82 15.80 9.43
CA LYS A 123 -4.96 16.69 9.16
C LYS A 123 -4.58 17.75 8.12
N THR A 124 -4.89 17.48 6.88
CA THR A 124 -4.65 18.38 5.72
C THR A 124 -5.85 18.27 4.77
N PRO A 125 -6.09 19.27 3.91
CA PRO A 125 -7.12 19.16 2.88
C PRO A 125 -6.83 17.92 2.00
N LYS A 126 -7.81 17.01 1.89
CA LYS A 126 -7.66 15.78 1.12
C LYS A 126 -8.21 15.97 -0.29
N VAL A 127 -7.44 15.53 -1.27
CA VAL A 127 -7.89 15.61 -2.66
C VAL A 127 -8.96 14.56 -2.91
N LYS A 128 -10.12 15.00 -3.38
CA LYS A 128 -11.25 14.15 -3.75
C LYS A 128 -10.92 13.36 -5.02
N LYS A 129 -11.63 12.26 -5.21
CA LYS A 129 -11.54 11.44 -6.44
C LYS A 129 -12.05 12.26 -7.62
N ASN A 130 -11.33 12.27 -8.73
CA ASN A 130 -11.70 12.97 -9.95
C ASN A 130 -11.36 12.09 -11.16
N LYS A 131 -11.92 12.39 -12.34
CA LYS A 131 -11.59 11.73 -13.61
C LYS A 131 -10.08 11.78 -13.90
N VAL A 132 -9.44 12.91 -13.62
CA VAL A 132 -7.98 13.09 -13.78
C VAL A 132 -7.19 12.10 -12.94
N THR A 133 -7.54 11.94 -11.65
CA THR A 133 -6.84 10.98 -10.78
C THR A 133 -7.03 9.53 -11.22
N HIS A 134 -8.15 9.23 -11.87
CA HIS A 134 -8.40 7.91 -12.43
C HIS A 134 -7.49 7.64 -13.65
N VAL A 135 -7.34 8.60 -14.56
CA VAL A 135 -6.42 8.50 -15.71
C VAL A 135 -4.98 8.34 -15.22
N PHE A 136 -4.55 9.15 -14.25
CA PHE A 136 -3.21 9.02 -13.65
C PHE A 136 -2.94 7.64 -13.03
N SER A 137 -3.96 6.90 -12.59
CA SER A 137 -3.77 5.55 -12.06
C SER A 137 -3.26 4.54 -13.10
N TYR A 138 -3.40 4.84 -14.39
CA TYR A 138 -2.83 4.01 -15.46
C TYR A 138 -1.32 4.20 -15.64
N LEU A 139 -0.74 5.29 -15.11
CA LEU A 139 0.70 5.56 -15.18
C LEU A 139 1.54 4.38 -14.64
N LYS A 140 1.08 3.69 -13.59
CA LYS A 140 1.78 2.53 -13.04
C LYS A 140 1.94 1.37 -14.03
N TYR A 141 1.02 1.21 -15.00
CA TYR A 141 1.14 0.18 -16.05
C TYR A 141 2.20 0.57 -17.08
N VAL A 142 2.29 1.86 -17.42
CA VAL A 142 3.36 2.39 -18.28
C VAL A 142 4.71 2.21 -17.58
N LEU A 143 4.80 2.54 -16.29
CA LEU A 143 6.02 2.35 -15.49
C LEU A 143 6.39 0.86 -15.35
N LEU A 144 5.39 -0.03 -15.23
CA LEU A 144 5.62 -1.46 -15.22
C LEU A 144 6.26 -1.93 -16.53
N LEU A 145 5.72 -1.52 -17.66
CA LEU A 145 6.24 -1.94 -18.97
C LEU A 145 7.62 -1.31 -19.23
N ALA A 146 7.75 0.01 -19.07
CA ALA A 146 8.97 0.73 -19.40
C ALA A 146 10.12 0.41 -18.44
N LEU A 147 9.92 0.60 -17.12
CA LEU A 147 10.99 0.54 -16.13
C LEU A 147 11.28 -0.85 -15.58
N VAL A 148 10.29 -1.76 -15.59
CA VAL A 148 10.47 -3.10 -15.02
C VAL A 148 10.77 -4.14 -16.10
N VAL A 149 10.31 -3.94 -17.35
CA VAL A 149 10.51 -4.89 -18.42
C VAL A 149 11.52 -4.38 -19.45
N ILE A 150 11.22 -3.25 -20.12
CA ILE A 150 12.03 -2.77 -21.26
C ILE A 150 13.44 -2.37 -20.81
N ILE A 151 13.58 -1.51 -19.82
CA ILE A 151 14.89 -1.01 -19.39
C ILE A 151 15.82 -2.13 -18.89
N PRO A 152 15.40 -3.09 -18.03
CA PRO A 152 16.27 -4.20 -17.66
C PRO A 152 16.72 -5.05 -18.84
N LEU A 153 15.87 -5.24 -19.84
CA LEU A 153 16.23 -6.06 -21.02
C LEU A 153 17.16 -5.34 -22.00
N THR A 154 17.06 -3.99 -22.11
CA THR A 154 17.81 -3.21 -23.11
C THR A 154 19.12 -2.63 -22.56
N ILE A 155 19.08 -2.11 -21.33
CA ILE A 155 20.21 -1.34 -20.74
C ILE A 155 20.86 -2.11 -19.60
N ALA A 156 20.31 -3.27 -19.21
CA ALA A 156 20.79 -4.13 -18.12
C ALA A 156 20.89 -3.45 -16.74
N ILE A 157 19.96 -2.51 -16.44
CA ILE A 157 19.82 -1.86 -15.13
C ILE A 157 18.41 -2.06 -14.57
N PRO A 158 18.24 -2.16 -13.24
CA PRO A 158 16.93 -2.30 -12.61
C PRO A 158 16.21 -0.94 -12.56
N GLY A 159 15.68 -0.47 -13.71
CA GLY A 159 15.22 0.89 -13.95
C GLY A 159 14.23 1.43 -12.89
N PHE A 160 13.25 0.64 -12.47
CA PHE A 160 12.32 1.10 -11.43
C PHE A 160 13.01 1.27 -10.06
N CYS A 161 13.86 0.32 -9.67
CA CYS A 161 14.60 0.39 -8.40
C CYS A 161 15.61 1.52 -8.39
N GLU A 162 16.22 1.79 -9.56
CA GLU A 162 17.25 2.83 -9.75
C GLU A 162 16.64 4.24 -9.74
N TYR A 163 15.51 4.47 -10.40
CA TYR A 163 15.01 5.83 -10.62
C TYR A 163 13.83 6.24 -9.75
N ILE A 164 12.91 5.33 -9.37
CA ILE A 164 11.62 5.72 -8.79
C ILE A 164 11.35 5.12 -7.41
N CYS A 165 11.94 3.97 -7.04
CA CYS A 165 11.54 3.22 -5.86
C CYS A 165 11.81 3.98 -4.54
N PRO A 166 10.77 4.49 -3.81
CA PRO A 166 10.97 5.20 -2.55
C PRO A 166 11.41 4.26 -1.42
N ALA A 167 11.06 2.97 -1.49
CA ALA A 167 11.49 1.99 -0.51
C ALA A 167 13.01 1.75 -0.58
N GLY A 168 13.61 1.87 -1.76
CA GLY A 168 15.07 1.81 -1.95
C GLY A 168 15.77 2.99 -1.32
N THR A 169 15.25 4.19 -1.50
CA THR A 169 15.82 5.42 -0.94
C THR A 169 15.65 5.45 0.58
N PHE A 170 14.44 5.15 1.08
CA PHE A 170 14.14 5.17 2.51
C PHE A 170 14.85 4.03 3.26
N GLY A 171 14.66 2.78 2.83
CA GLY A 171 15.18 1.60 3.54
C GLY A 171 16.66 1.35 3.25
N GLY A 172 17.07 1.40 1.97
CA GLY A 172 18.44 1.20 1.57
C GLY A 172 19.32 2.44 1.80
N GLY A 173 18.99 3.56 1.17
CA GLY A 173 19.79 4.78 1.24
C GLY A 173 19.85 5.36 2.66
N LEU A 174 18.74 5.87 3.17
CA LEU A 174 18.70 6.46 4.51
C LEU A 174 18.94 5.43 5.62
N GLY A 175 18.49 4.18 5.43
CA GLY A 175 18.69 3.12 6.42
C GLY A 175 20.16 2.80 6.66
N LEU A 176 21.00 2.81 5.62
CA LEU A 176 22.45 2.62 5.75
C LEU A 176 23.15 3.85 6.34
N LEU A 177 22.65 5.05 6.05
CA LEU A 177 23.17 6.31 6.58
C LEU A 177 22.87 6.53 8.07
N LEU A 178 22.02 5.72 8.70
CA LEU A 178 21.82 5.77 10.16
C LEU A 178 23.09 5.39 10.94
N ASN A 179 23.97 4.59 10.34
CA ASN A 179 25.27 4.27 10.97
C ASN A 179 26.29 5.39 10.65
N PRO A 180 26.92 6.01 11.68
CA PRO A 180 27.92 7.05 11.49
C PRO A 180 29.12 6.65 10.62
N GLU A 181 29.54 5.37 10.66
CA GLU A 181 30.64 4.84 9.86
C GLU A 181 30.39 4.96 8.34
N ASN A 182 29.12 4.95 7.93
CA ASN A 182 28.74 5.11 6.54
C ASN A 182 28.64 6.58 6.11
N HIS A 183 28.78 7.54 7.02
CA HIS A 183 28.69 8.97 6.68
C HIS A 183 29.82 9.42 5.75
N ALA A 184 31.00 8.80 5.79
CA ALA A 184 32.07 9.08 4.83
C ALA A 184 31.64 8.86 3.38
N LYS A 185 30.71 7.91 3.14
CA LYS A 185 30.13 7.62 1.81
C LYS A 185 29.12 8.67 1.33
N LEU A 186 28.74 9.63 2.17
CA LEU A 186 27.88 10.76 1.77
C LEU A 186 28.52 11.62 0.69
N ALA A 187 29.84 11.77 0.73
CA ALA A 187 30.59 12.53 -0.28
C ALA A 187 30.54 11.86 -1.67
N ASP A 188 30.37 10.54 -1.71
CA ASP A 188 30.31 9.75 -2.95
C ASP A 188 28.88 9.66 -3.53
N LEU A 189 27.89 10.26 -2.87
CA LEU A 189 26.49 10.26 -3.34
C LEU A 189 26.35 11.18 -4.55
N GLY A 190 26.26 10.57 -5.72
CA GLY A 190 26.10 11.27 -7.00
C GLY A 190 24.69 11.88 -7.21
N PRO A 191 24.48 12.57 -8.33
CA PRO A 191 23.23 13.27 -8.67
C PRO A 191 22.01 12.33 -8.70
N LEU A 192 22.21 11.04 -8.94
CA LEU A 192 21.15 10.03 -8.91
C LEU A 192 20.51 9.88 -7.52
N PHE A 193 21.31 9.99 -6.45
CA PHE A 193 20.77 9.94 -5.10
C PHE A 193 19.88 11.16 -4.82
N THR A 194 20.31 12.36 -5.24
CA THR A 194 19.51 13.58 -5.12
C THR A 194 18.18 13.46 -5.85
N TRP A 195 18.19 12.90 -7.07
CA TRP A 195 16.98 12.60 -7.81
C TRP A 195 16.04 11.66 -7.04
N LYS A 196 16.56 10.53 -6.56
CA LYS A 196 15.78 9.53 -5.79
C LYS A 196 15.23 10.10 -4.49
N PHE A 197 16.01 10.93 -3.81
CA PHE A 197 15.57 11.63 -2.61
C PHE A 197 14.41 12.58 -2.90
N THR A 198 14.52 13.35 -3.99
CA THR A 198 13.44 14.24 -4.46
C THR A 198 12.16 13.46 -4.76
N VAL A 199 12.26 12.34 -5.49
CA VAL A 199 11.11 11.46 -5.77
C VAL A 199 10.50 10.93 -4.47
N MET A 200 11.32 10.51 -3.50
CA MET A 200 10.85 10.05 -2.19
C MET A 200 10.08 11.15 -1.45
N VAL A 201 10.60 12.37 -1.41
CA VAL A 201 9.93 13.53 -0.78
C VAL A 201 8.58 13.81 -1.46
N LEU A 202 8.54 13.81 -2.80
CA LEU A 202 7.30 13.98 -3.56
C LEU A 202 6.27 12.87 -3.24
N VAL A 203 6.71 11.62 -3.09
CA VAL A 203 5.84 10.51 -2.69
C VAL A 203 5.31 10.69 -1.26
N ILE A 204 6.13 11.16 -0.33
CA ILE A 204 5.72 11.45 1.06
C ILE A 204 4.68 12.57 1.06
N LEU A 205 4.96 13.69 0.39
CA LEU A 205 4.02 14.82 0.28
C LEU A 205 2.72 14.38 -0.42
N GLY A 206 2.81 13.68 -1.55
CA GLY A 206 1.65 13.13 -2.25
C GLY A 206 0.82 12.19 -1.36
N SER A 207 1.45 11.41 -0.49
CA SER A 207 0.76 10.49 0.42
C SER A 207 0.03 11.20 1.56
N ILE A 208 0.38 12.46 1.86
CA ILE A 208 -0.35 13.30 2.82
C ILE A 208 -1.69 13.76 2.20
N PHE A 209 -1.71 14.13 0.92
CA PHE A 209 -2.90 14.67 0.25
C PHE A 209 -3.77 13.58 -0.40
N PHE A 210 -3.14 12.54 -0.98
CA PHE A 210 -3.82 11.44 -1.66
C PHE A 210 -3.71 10.14 -0.86
N PHE A 211 -4.81 9.42 -0.71
CA PHE A 211 -4.77 8.10 -0.08
C PHE A 211 -3.94 7.13 -0.93
N ARG A 212 -2.84 6.63 -0.34
CA ARG A 212 -1.92 5.68 -0.97
C ARG A 212 -1.39 6.15 -2.34
N PHE A 213 -0.88 7.37 -2.40
CA PHE A 213 -0.36 8.03 -3.60
C PHE A 213 0.54 7.12 -4.44
N PHE A 214 1.62 6.62 -3.85
CA PHE A 214 2.57 5.75 -4.56
C PHE A 214 1.91 4.45 -5.05
N CYS A 215 1.13 3.76 -4.20
CA CYS A 215 0.47 2.51 -4.56
C CYS A 215 -0.56 2.67 -5.66
N ARG A 216 -1.16 3.87 -5.77
CA ARG A 216 -2.21 4.18 -6.73
C ARG A 216 -1.65 4.58 -8.09
N PHE A 217 -0.57 5.37 -8.13
CA PHE A 217 -0.09 6.01 -9.35
C PHE A 217 1.23 5.43 -9.87
N LEU A 218 2.14 5.02 -8.99
CA LEU A 218 3.52 4.72 -9.34
C LEU A 218 3.94 3.26 -9.14
N CYS A 219 3.26 2.48 -8.27
CA CYS A 219 3.73 1.16 -7.88
C CYS A 219 3.46 0.09 -8.94
N PRO A 220 4.48 -0.46 -9.63
CA PRO A 220 4.31 -1.51 -10.64
C PRO A 220 3.89 -2.84 -10.03
N LEU A 221 4.32 -3.15 -8.79
CA LEU A 221 3.88 -4.34 -8.07
C LEU A 221 2.37 -4.31 -7.81
N GLY A 222 1.83 -3.11 -7.51
CA GLY A 222 0.39 -2.90 -7.40
C GLY A 222 -0.35 -3.09 -8.73
N ALA A 223 0.28 -2.78 -9.86
CA ALA A 223 -0.25 -3.06 -11.18
C ALA A 223 -0.29 -4.58 -11.45
N LEU A 224 0.81 -5.30 -11.19
CA LEU A 224 0.90 -6.76 -11.33
C LEU A 224 -0.17 -7.48 -10.51
N TYR A 225 -0.26 -7.21 -9.22
CA TYR A 225 -1.30 -7.83 -8.38
C TYR A 225 -2.72 -7.37 -8.73
N GLY A 226 -2.87 -6.24 -9.39
CA GLY A 226 -4.15 -5.75 -9.91
C GLY A 226 -4.77 -6.69 -10.94
N PHE A 227 -3.97 -7.31 -11.80
CA PHE A 227 -4.45 -8.30 -12.78
C PHE A 227 -5.10 -9.51 -12.10
N PHE A 228 -4.56 -9.93 -10.94
CA PHE A 228 -5.05 -11.07 -10.19
C PHE A 228 -6.24 -10.74 -9.26
N CYS A 229 -6.58 -9.48 -9.07
CA CYS A 229 -7.57 -9.04 -8.07
C CYS A 229 -8.92 -9.76 -8.19
N ARG A 230 -9.37 -10.04 -9.42
CA ARG A 230 -10.65 -10.72 -9.67
C ARG A 230 -10.61 -12.21 -9.41
N ILE A 231 -9.49 -12.87 -9.73
CA ILE A 231 -9.31 -14.32 -9.64
C ILE A 231 -8.70 -14.75 -8.31
N ALA A 232 -8.11 -13.84 -7.55
CA ALA A 232 -7.50 -14.13 -6.26
C ALA A 232 -8.47 -14.86 -5.32
N MET A 233 -7.92 -15.85 -4.61
CA MET A 233 -8.68 -16.67 -3.65
C MET A 233 -9.13 -15.83 -2.44
N LEU A 234 -8.26 -14.93 -1.95
CA LEU A 234 -8.59 -14.00 -0.86
C LEU A 234 -8.98 -12.63 -1.41
N GLY A 235 -10.00 -12.05 -0.81
CA GLY A 235 -10.48 -10.73 -1.21
C GLY A 235 -11.91 -10.46 -0.80
N VAL A 236 -12.47 -9.40 -1.34
CA VAL A 236 -13.86 -9.01 -1.11
C VAL A 236 -14.67 -9.31 -2.37
N LYS A 237 -15.82 -9.92 -2.22
CA LYS A 237 -16.77 -10.21 -3.32
C LYS A 237 -18.10 -9.49 -3.10
N LEU A 238 -18.74 -9.13 -4.18
CA LEU A 238 -20.09 -8.57 -4.22
C LEU A 238 -21.07 -9.64 -4.73
N ASP A 239 -22.11 -9.89 -3.96
CA ASP A 239 -23.27 -10.67 -4.37
C ASP A 239 -24.28 -9.73 -5.03
N LYS A 240 -24.44 -9.87 -6.34
CA LYS A 240 -25.33 -9.01 -7.12
C LYS A 240 -26.81 -9.24 -6.80
N THR A 241 -27.18 -10.42 -6.31
CA THR A 241 -28.58 -10.76 -5.99
C THR A 241 -29.08 -10.02 -4.76
N LYS A 242 -28.18 -9.69 -3.83
CA LYS A 242 -28.47 -8.94 -2.59
C LYS A 242 -28.17 -7.44 -2.70
N CYS A 243 -27.57 -7.01 -3.81
CA CYS A 243 -27.13 -5.65 -4.01
C CYS A 243 -28.30 -4.76 -4.44
N THR A 244 -28.53 -3.67 -3.72
CA THR A 244 -29.54 -2.64 -4.05
C THR A 244 -28.97 -1.45 -4.81
N ASP A 245 -27.72 -1.51 -5.26
CA ASP A 245 -26.96 -0.48 -5.98
C ASP A 245 -26.96 0.92 -5.30
N CYS A 246 -27.05 0.94 -3.97
CA CYS A 246 -27.11 2.18 -3.17
C CYS A 246 -25.80 3.01 -3.19
N GLY A 247 -24.72 2.53 -3.76
CA GLY A 247 -23.45 3.26 -3.92
C GLY A 247 -22.61 3.47 -2.65
N MET A 248 -23.08 3.09 -1.46
CA MET A 248 -22.37 3.33 -0.18
C MET A 248 -20.98 2.70 -0.14
N CYS A 249 -20.78 1.55 -0.78
CA CYS A 249 -19.48 0.87 -0.86
C CYS A 249 -18.43 1.67 -1.66
N ILE A 250 -18.87 2.42 -2.66
CA ILE A 250 -18.00 3.28 -3.50
C ILE A 250 -17.70 4.60 -2.77
N SER A 251 -18.68 5.18 -2.07
CA SER A 251 -18.51 6.44 -1.33
C SER A 251 -17.52 6.30 -0.17
N VAL A 252 -17.59 5.20 0.61
CA VAL A 252 -16.66 4.94 1.72
C VAL A 252 -15.26 4.54 1.26
N CYS A 253 -15.12 4.06 0.01
CA CYS A 253 -13.85 3.60 -0.49
C CYS A 253 -12.87 4.75 -0.71
N LYS A 254 -11.69 4.68 -0.08
CA LYS A 254 -10.61 5.66 -0.25
C LYS A 254 -9.79 5.43 -1.52
N MET A 255 -9.88 4.23 -2.11
CA MET A 255 -9.30 3.92 -3.42
C MET A 255 -10.24 4.33 -4.55
N ASP A 256 -9.71 4.49 -5.77
CA ASP A 256 -10.49 4.86 -6.94
C ASP A 256 -11.03 3.62 -7.66
N ILE A 257 -12.04 2.98 -7.07
CA ILE A 257 -12.68 1.79 -7.61
C ILE A 257 -13.99 2.16 -8.30
N LYS A 258 -14.30 1.49 -9.40
CA LYS A 258 -15.62 1.53 -10.05
C LYS A 258 -16.58 0.50 -9.47
N ARG A 259 -16.05 -0.64 -9.00
CA ARG A 259 -16.81 -1.75 -8.42
C ARG A 259 -16.03 -2.39 -7.29
N VAL A 260 -16.73 -3.02 -6.34
CA VAL A 260 -16.10 -3.82 -5.31
C VAL A 260 -15.34 -4.99 -5.94
N GLY A 261 -14.08 -5.20 -5.54
CA GLY A 261 -13.23 -6.23 -6.13
C GLY A 261 -12.62 -5.86 -7.48
N ASP A 262 -12.65 -4.58 -7.88
CA ASP A 262 -11.98 -4.06 -9.07
C ASP A 262 -10.44 -4.16 -8.94
N HIS A 263 -9.72 -4.02 -10.07
CA HIS A 263 -8.25 -4.08 -10.11
C HIS A 263 -7.56 -3.05 -9.18
N GLU A 264 -8.23 -1.96 -8.80
CA GLU A 264 -7.74 -1.00 -7.82
C GLU A 264 -8.11 -1.35 -6.36
N CYS A 265 -8.90 -2.38 -6.13
CA CYS A 265 -9.36 -2.77 -4.80
C CYS A 265 -8.22 -3.42 -3.99
N ILE A 266 -7.89 -2.85 -2.83
CA ILE A 266 -6.87 -3.39 -1.90
C ILE A 266 -7.47 -4.34 -0.84
N HIS A 267 -8.72 -4.71 -1.00
CA HIS A 267 -9.46 -5.61 -0.09
C HIS A 267 -9.34 -5.22 1.39
N CYS A 268 -9.49 -3.91 1.69
CA CYS A 268 -9.37 -3.40 3.07
C CYS A 268 -10.58 -3.70 3.96
N GLY A 269 -11.73 -4.09 3.39
CA GLY A 269 -12.93 -4.47 4.09
C GLY A 269 -13.86 -3.31 4.50
N ALA A 270 -13.51 -2.05 4.26
CA ALA A 270 -14.34 -0.90 4.64
C ALA A 270 -15.76 -0.94 4.02
N CYS A 271 -15.91 -1.48 2.82
CA CYS A 271 -17.20 -1.63 2.16
C CYS A 271 -18.06 -2.75 2.79
N VAL A 272 -17.44 -3.75 3.42
CA VAL A 272 -18.17 -4.85 4.07
C VAL A 272 -18.95 -4.33 5.27
N SER A 273 -18.36 -3.43 6.06
CA SER A 273 -18.97 -2.89 7.28
C SER A 273 -20.12 -1.90 7.04
N VAL A 274 -20.16 -1.26 5.86
CA VAL A 274 -21.19 -0.25 5.54
C VAL A 274 -22.31 -0.78 4.66
N CYS A 275 -22.24 -2.03 4.21
CA CYS A 275 -23.27 -2.61 3.33
C CYS A 275 -24.54 -2.98 4.11
N PRO A 276 -25.68 -2.29 3.92
CA PRO A 276 -26.89 -2.54 4.69
C PRO A 276 -27.51 -3.91 4.40
N THR A 277 -27.40 -4.37 3.15
CA THR A 277 -27.96 -5.67 2.71
C THR A 277 -26.99 -6.84 2.91
N LYS A 278 -25.78 -6.58 3.48
CA LYS A 278 -24.71 -7.58 3.60
C LYS A 278 -24.37 -8.29 2.28
N ALA A 279 -24.55 -7.57 1.16
CA ALA A 279 -24.24 -8.08 -0.18
C ALA A 279 -22.72 -8.23 -0.41
N ILE A 280 -21.88 -7.64 0.46
CA ILE A 280 -20.43 -7.69 0.36
C ILE A 280 -19.87 -8.59 1.43
N SER A 281 -19.11 -9.62 1.02
CA SER A 281 -18.51 -10.61 1.90
C SER A 281 -17.06 -10.88 1.54
N TRP A 282 -16.34 -11.56 2.43
CA TRP A 282 -14.97 -12.00 2.16
C TRP A 282 -14.97 -13.27 1.29
N LYS A 283 -14.10 -13.31 0.28
CA LYS A 283 -13.73 -14.55 -0.38
C LYS A 283 -12.87 -15.36 0.61
N GLY A 284 -13.07 -16.69 0.64
CA GLY A 284 -12.31 -17.56 1.54
C GLY A 284 -12.75 -17.52 3.02
N GLU A 285 -13.92 -16.96 3.31
CA GLU A 285 -14.50 -16.94 4.67
C GLU A 285 -14.53 -18.32 5.34
N LYS A 286 -14.65 -19.38 4.54
CA LYS A 286 -14.57 -20.79 5.00
C LYS A 286 -13.15 -21.22 5.38
N LEU A 287 -12.12 -20.54 4.90
CA LEU A 287 -10.69 -20.82 5.16
C LEU A 287 -10.14 -20.04 6.36
N PHE A 288 -10.70 -18.85 6.62
CA PHE A 288 -10.27 -17.95 7.69
C PHE A 288 -11.45 -17.66 8.62
N VAL A 289 -11.55 -18.41 9.69
CA VAL A 289 -12.24 -18.16 10.96
C VAL A 289 -13.46 -17.21 10.93
N ARG A 290 -14.59 -17.73 11.40
CA ARG A 290 -15.71 -16.99 12.01
C ARG A 290 -15.25 -15.68 12.63
N GLY A 291 -15.52 -14.57 12.01
CA GLY A 291 -15.20 -13.26 12.56
C GLY A 291 -16.00 -12.17 11.88
N ASN A 292 -17.18 -11.84 12.40
CA ASN A 292 -17.94 -10.64 12.06
C ASN A 292 -17.19 -9.33 12.41
N ASP A 293 -15.96 -9.44 12.94
CA ASP A 293 -15.22 -8.33 13.55
C ASP A 293 -14.04 -7.81 12.73
N VAL A 294 -13.82 -8.29 11.51
CA VAL A 294 -12.68 -7.84 10.70
C VAL A 294 -13.10 -6.63 9.86
N GLY A 295 -12.84 -5.44 10.37
CA GLY A 295 -12.94 -4.22 9.57
C GLY A 295 -14.07 -3.25 9.92
N ALA A 296 -14.71 -3.38 11.08
CA ALA A 296 -15.57 -2.31 11.57
C ALA A 296 -14.77 -1.00 11.71
N PRO A 297 -15.28 0.14 11.22
CA PRO A 297 -14.68 1.44 11.50
C PRO A 297 -14.69 1.63 13.02
N THR A 298 -13.54 2.00 13.57
CA THR A 298 -13.29 2.05 15.01
C THR A 298 -13.85 3.28 15.72
N THR A 299 -14.62 4.11 15.02
CA THR A 299 -15.33 5.24 15.62
C THR A 299 -16.65 5.48 14.89
N SER A 300 -17.72 5.57 15.66
CA SER A 300 -19.05 6.02 15.22
C SER A 300 -19.04 7.45 14.66
N GLU A 301 -17.97 8.21 14.88
CA GLU A 301 -17.79 9.59 14.39
C GLU A 301 -17.37 9.67 12.91
N ASP A 302 -16.87 8.58 12.31
CA ASP A 302 -16.53 8.54 10.87
C ASP A 302 -17.72 8.17 9.98
N ILE A 303 -18.83 7.74 10.55
CA ILE A 303 -20.07 7.40 9.85
C ILE A 303 -21.07 8.52 10.16
N LYS A 304 -21.09 9.53 9.31
CA LYS A 304 -22.21 10.46 9.33
C LYS A 304 -23.50 9.68 9.08
N PRO A 305 -24.55 9.88 9.91
CA PRO A 305 -25.80 9.18 9.71
C PRO A 305 -26.33 9.45 8.30
N LEU A 306 -26.96 8.47 7.70
CA LEU A 306 -27.50 8.55 6.33
C LEU A 306 -28.40 9.78 6.13
N SER A 307 -29.10 10.21 7.19
CA SER A 307 -29.90 11.44 7.22
C SER A 307 -29.08 12.71 6.92
N GLU A 308 -27.85 12.85 7.48
CA GLU A 308 -27.00 14.01 7.18
C GLU A 308 -26.46 14.00 5.74
N LEU A 309 -26.21 12.83 5.18
CA LEU A 309 -25.74 12.71 3.79
C LEU A 309 -26.87 12.97 2.79
N LEU A 310 -28.09 12.58 3.11
CA LEU A 310 -29.28 12.85 2.29
C LEU A 310 -29.64 14.34 2.33
N VAL A 311 -29.66 14.96 3.51
CA VAL A 311 -29.93 16.39 3.68
C VAL A 311 -28.90 17.25 2.95
N LYS A 312 -27.61 16.86 2.99
CA LYS A 312 -26.55 17.56 2.27
C LYS A 312 -26.67 17.43 0.75
N LYS A 313 -27.15 16.28 0.27
CA LYS A 313 -27.39 16.04 -1.16
C LYS A 313 -28.59 16.85 -1.68
N GLU A 314 -29.63 17.00 -0.87
CA GLU A 314 -30.78 17.86 -1.17
C GLU A 314 -30.41 19.34 -1.19
N GLN A 315 -29.59 19.79 -0.22
CA GLN A 315 -29.08 21.17 -0.18
C GLN A 315 -28.14 21.51 -1.34
N ASP A 316 -27.29 20.56 -1.76
CA ASP A 316 -26.40 20.74 -2.91
C ASP A 316 -27.21 20.78 -4.22
N THR A 317 -28.30 20.00 -4.33
CA THR A 317 -29.21 20.02 -5.49
C THR A 317 -30.05 21.29 -5.56
N GLU A 318 -30.56 21.81 -4.40
CA GLU A 318 -31.28 23.07 -4.33
C GLU A 318 -30.38 24.28 -4.63
N LYS A 319 -29.07 24.17 -4.32
CA LYS A 319 -28.09 25.20 -4.63
C LYS A 319 -27.76 25.25 -6.12
N GLU A 320 -27.63 24.09 -6.76
CA GLU A 320 -27.42 23.98 -8.21
C GLU A 320 -28.63 24.52 -9.00
N MET A 321 -29.86 24.29 -8.51
CA MET A 321 -31.08 24.83 -9.14
C MET A 321 -31.34 26.35 -8.90
N ARG A 322 -30.65 26.99 -7.96
CA ARG A 322 -30.72 28.46 -7.76
C ARG A 322 -29.64 29.20 -8.54
N ASP A 323 -28.59 28.52 -8.96
CA ASP A 323 -27.48 29.12 -9.71
C ASP A 323 -27.65 28.94 -11.24
N GLU A 324 -28.74 28.28 -11.72
CA GLU A 324 -29.28 28.31 -13.09
C GLU A 324 -30.45 29.34 -13.22
#